data_3a6abf5125a24e9eaa00fa3bff9906a8
#
_entry.id   3a6abf5125a24e9eaa00fa3bff9906a8
#
_cell.length_a   1.000
_cell.length_b   1.000
_cell.length_c   1.000
_cell.angle_alpha   90.00
_cell.angle_beta   90.00
_cell.angle_gamma   90.00
#
_symmetry.space_group_name_H-M   'P 1'
#
loop_
_entity.id
_entity.type
_entity.pdbx_description
1 polymer ?
#
loop_
_entity_poly.entity_id
_entity_poly.type
_entity_poly.pdbx_seq_one_letter_code
_entity_poly.pdbx_strand_id
1 'polypeptide(L)'
;MPDNNCNAYPLKEHLGKRLEEISSLAQQNIELLEDENVCLITEFENMRSVMTDIVTTAASFYLNCYLSPYTAKYRELTICMRNLSERKHGALIVVERKDSLDPLISSNIPIGGTLTHALLSPSSILVILFMTALY
;
A
#
# COMPACT_ATOMS: atom_id res chain seq x y z
N MET A 1 -20.42 -6.60 -0.75
CA MET A 1 -19.03 -6.77 -0.28
C MET A 1 -18.70 -8.24 -0.41
N PRO A 2 -17.58 -8.64 -1.00
CA PRO A 2 -17.19 -10.03 -0.94
C PRO A 2 -16.99 -10.39 0.53
N ASP A 3 -17.50 -11.54 0.93
CA ASP A 3 -17.27 -12.14 2.24
C ASP A 3 -15.76 -12.47 2.35
N ASN A 4 -14.98 -11.45 2.62
CA ASN A 4 -13.56 -11.60 2.80
C ASN A 4 -13.31 -12.13 4.21
N ASN A 5 -13.01 -13.41 4.30
CA ASN A 5 -12.51 -14.09 5.49
C ASN A 5 -11.09 -13.58 5.86
N CYS A 6 -10.87 -12.27 5.72
CA CYS A 6 -9.64 -11.61 6.11
C CYS A 6 -9.64 -11.38 7.62
N ASN A 7 -8.93 -12.23 8.34
CA ASN A 7 -8.78 -12.04 9.77
C ASN A 7 -7.95 -10.77 10.07
N ALA A 8 -8.64 -9.70 10.41
CA ALA A 8 -8.02 -8.41 10.73
C ALA A 8 -7.49 -8.33 12.17
N TYR A 9 -7.61 -9.40 12.97
CA TYR A 9 -7.22 -9.37 14.38
C TYR A 9 -5.72 -9.05 14.57
N PRO A 10 -4.77 -9.71 13.87
CA PRO A 10 -3.35 -9.38 14.03
C PRO A 10 -3.01 -7.95 13.61
N LEU A 11 -3.70 -7.44 12.57
CA LEU A 11 -3.54 -6.04 12.15
C LEU A 11 -4.01 -5.08 13.24
N LYS A 12 -5.20 -5.32 13.81
CA LYS A 12 -5.77 -4.45 14.85
C LYS A 12 -4.87 -4.39 16.09
N GLU A 13 -4.30 -5.51 16.50
CA GLU A 13 -3.35 -5.56 17.61
C GLU A 13 -2.09 -4.75 17.30
N HIS A 14 -1.52 -4.93 16.10
CA HIS A 14 -0.34 -4.17 15.67
C HIS A 14 -0.64 -2.67 15.60
N LEU A 15 -1.76 -2.29 14.99
CA LEU A 15 -2.15 -0.88 14.89
C LEU A 15 -2.44 -0.28 16.28
N GLY A 16 -3.00 -1.05 17.22
CA GLY A 16 -3.20 -0.62 18.59
C GLY A 16 -1.90 -0.18 19.25
N LYS A 17 -0.86 -1.04 19.18
CA LYS A 17 0.47 -0.72 19.72
C LYS A 17 1.08 0.54 19.09
N ARG A 18 0.94 0.72 17.77
CA ARG A 18 1.46 1.90 17.08
C ARG A 18 0.69 3.17 17.43
N LEU A 19 -0.62 3.07 17.69
CA LEU A 19 -1.43 4.19 18.15
C LEU A 19 -1.07 4.59 19.59
N GLU A 20 -0.75 3.63 20.45
CA GLU A 20 -0.23 3.90 21.80
C GLU A 20 1.11 4.64 21.73
N GLU A 21 2.00 4.27 20.80
CA GLU A 21 3.24 4.99 20.52
C GLU A 21 2.99 6.44 20.11
N ILE A 22 2.05 6.69 19.19
CA ILE A 22 1.66 8.05 18.79
C ILE A 22 1.10 8.84 19.97
N SER A 23 0.27 8.20 20.80
CA SER A 23 -0.28 8.85 22.00
C SER A 23 0.84 9.28 22.97
N SER A 24 1.83 8.42 23.16
CA SER A 24 3.00 8.73 23.99
C SER A 24 3.83 9.87 23.41
N LEU A 25 4.12 9.83 22.10
CA LEU A 25 4.84 10.90 21.42
C LEU A 25 4.09 12.25 21.49
N ALA A 26 2.77 12.20 21.34
CA ALA A 26 1.94 13.40 21.46
C ALA A 26 2.03 14.03 22.87
N GLN A 27 1.98 13.19 23.91
CA GLN A 27 2.09 13.64 25.29
C GLN A 27 3.47 14.24 25.57
N GLN A 28 4.56 13.59 25.12
CA GLN A 28 5.91 14.10 25.23
C GLN A 28 6.07 15.45 24.51
N ASN A 29 5.50 15.60 23.33
CA ASN A 29 5.56 16.83 22.57
C ASN A 29 4.80 17.98 23.24
N ILE A 30 3.70 17.69 23.95
CA ILE A 30 3.00 18.69 24.75
C ILE A 30 3.91 19.22 25.88
N GLU A 31 4.65 18.34 26.54
CA GLU A 31 5.59 18.73 27.60
C GLU A 31 6.77 19.54 27.05
N LEU A 32 7.24 19.22 25.84
CA LEU A 32 8.33 19.92 25.16
C LEU A 32 7.95 21.32 24.64
N LEU A 33 6.65 21.65 24.58
CA LEU A 33 6.21 23.01 24.16
C LEU A 33 6.68 24.11 25.13
N GLU A 34 7.00 23.76 26.35
CA GLU A 34 7.50 24.71 27.36
C GLU A 34 9.02 24.91 27.27
N ASP A 35 9.75 24.09 26.50
CA ASP A 35 11.19 24.17 26.34
C ASP A 35 11.57 24.92 25.07
N GLU A 36 12.10 26.14 25.25
CA GLU A 36 12.51 27.01 24.12
C GLU A 36 13.71 26.48 23.29
N ASN A 37 14.40 25.44 23.79
CA ASN A 37 15.60 24.90 23.12
C ASN A 37 15.32 23.69 22.23
N VAL A 38 14.07 23.18 22.20
CA VAL A 38 13.71 21.99 21.45
C VAL A 38 13.23 22.33 20.05
N CYS A 39 13.74 21.62 19.05
CA CYS A 39 13.26 21.72 17.68
C CYS A 39 11.98 20.89 17.49
N LEU A 40 10.83 21.49 17.69
CA LEU A 40 9.51 20.84 17.56
C LEU A 40 9.25 20.25 16.16
N ILE A 41 9.88 20.78 15.12
CA ILE A 41 9.71 20.27 13.75
C ILE A 41 10.19 18.82 13.66
N THR A 42 11.34 18.51 14.26
CA THR A 42 11.88 17.13 14.28
C THR A 42 10.93 16.17 14.97
N GLU A 43 10.34 16.59 16.09
CA GLU A 43 9.40 15.76 16.84
C GLU A 43 8.10 15.52 16.06
N PHE A 44 7.58 16.55 15.40
CA PHE A 44 6.40 16.40 14.54
C PHE A 44 6.69 15.55 13.30
N GLU A 45 7.89 15.61 12.73
CA GLU A 45 8.28 14.72 11.63
C GLU A 45 8.38 13.26 12.07
N ASN A 46 8.82 13.00 13.29
CA ASN A 46 8.82 11.68 13.89
C ASN A 46 7.39 11.13 14.03
N MET A 47 6.47 11.90 14.60
CA MET A 47 5.05 11.53 14.68
C MET A 47 4.45 11.28 13.30
N ARG A 48 4.75 12.12 12.33
CA ARG A 48 4.30 11.96 10.94
C ARG A 48 4.79 10.65 10.34
N SER A 49 6.04 10.28 10.60
CA SER A 49 6.63 9.02 10.13
C SER A 49 5.88 7.81 10.70
N VAL A 50 5.61 7.80 12.00
CA VAL A 50 4.85 6.71 12.65
C VAL A 50 3.43 6.63 12.10
N MET A 51 2.76 7.77 11.91
CA MET A 51 1.40 7.80 11.33
C MET A 51 1.40 7.30 9.89
N THR A 52 2.40 7.66 9.09
CA THR A 52 2.55 7.18 7.71
C THR A 52 2.72 5.66 7.67
N ASP A 53 3.50 5.09 8.59
CA ASP A 53 3.65 3.63 8.71
C ASP A 53 2.33 2.93 9.07
N ILE A 54 1.56 3.48 10.00
CA ILE A 54 0.22 2.99 10.35
C ILE A 54 -0.68 2.95 9.11
N VAL A 55 -0.78 4.05 8.38
CA VAL A 55 -1.62 4.16 7.19
C VAL A 55 -1.18 3.18 6.11
N THR A 56 0.13 3.08 5.85
CA THR A 56 0.69 2.18 4.85
C THR A 56 0.43 0.71 5.20
N THR A 57 0.61 0.35 6.46
CA THR A 57 0.35 -1.01 6.95
C THR A 57 -1.12 -1.38 6.81
N ALA A 58 -2.02 -0.49 7.22
CA ALA A 58 -3.46 -0.70 7.09
C ALA A 58 -3.88 -0.81 5.61
N ALA A 59 -3.42 0.10 4.76
CA ALA A 59 -3.73 0.08 3.33
C ALA A 59 -3.23 -1.19 2.66
N SER A 60 -2.01 -1.62 2.95
CA SER A 60 -1.42 -2.86 2.41
C SER A 60 -2.22 -4.09 2.82
N PHE A 61 -2.67 -4.14 4.07
CA PHE A 61 -3.49 -5.25 4.55
C PHE A 61 -4.83 -5.32 3.80
N TYR A 62 -5.57 -4.22 3.73
CA TYR A 62 -6.87 -4.20 3.06
C TYR A 62 -6.74 -4.48 1.56
N LEU A 63 -5.69 -3.97 0.93
CA LEU A 63 -5.43 -4.25 -0.48
C LEU A 63 -5.12 -5.73 -0.72
N ASN A 64 -4.31 -6.36 0.12
CA ASN A 64 -4.04 -7.79 0.07
C ASN A 64 -5.33 -8.61 0.23
N CYS A 65 -6.18 -8.25 1.19
CA CYS A 65 -7.47 -8.89 1.39
C CYS A 65 -8.38 -8.74 0.17
N TYR A 66 -8.36 -7.57 -0.45
CA TYR A 66 -9.19 -7.30 -1.62
C TYR A 66 -8.72 -8.06 -2.87
N LEU A 67 -7.41 -8.17 -3.08
CA LEU A 67 -6.83 -8.77 -4.29
C LEU A 67 -6.68 -10.29 -4.19
N SER A 68 -6.46 -10.84 -3.00
CA SER A 68 -6.17 -12.26 -2.82
C SER A 68 -7.20 -13.24 -3.42
N PRO A 69 -8.51 -12.92 -3.48
CA PRO A 69 -9.48 -13.80 -4.13
C PRO A 69 -9.36 -13.83 -5.66
N TYR A 70 -8.64 -12.91 -6.26
CA TYR A 70 -8.60 -12.72 -7.71
C TYR A 70 -7.23 -13.00 -8.33
N THR A 71 -6.18 -12.98 -7.55
CA THR A 71 -4.83 -13.23 -8.06
C THR A 71 -3.91 -13.75 -6.97
N ALA A 72 -3.12 -14.79 -7.28
CA ALA A 72 -2.06 -15.27 -6.41
C ALA A 72 -0.89 -14.27 -6.29
N LYS A 73 -0.83 -13.25 -7.18
CA LYS A 73 0.22 -12.23 -7.22
C LYS A 73 -0.13 -10.95 -6.43
N TYR A 74 -1.12 -11.02 -5.55
CA TYR A 74 -1.59 -9.86 -4.79
C TYR A 74 -0.48 -9.18 -3.98
N ARG A 75 0.49 -9.93 -3.47
CA ARG A 75 1.63 -9.36 -2.71
C ARG A 75 2.54 -8.51 -3.60
N GLU A 76 2.87 -9.00 -4.80
CA GLU A 76 3.69 -8.27 -5.78
C GLU A 76 2.99 -6.96 -6.18
N LEU A 77 1.69 -7.02 -6.41
CA LEU A 77 0.88 -5.84 -6.73
C LEU A 77 0.89 -4.82 -5.58
N THR A 78 0.70 -5.28 -4.35
CA THR A 78 0.71 -4.40 -3.17
C THR A 78 2.06 -3.71 -2.99
N ILE A 79 3.16 -4.45 -3.13
CA ILE A 79 4.52 -3.88 -3.06
C ILE A 79 4.73 -2.87 -4.18
N CYS A 80 4.31 -3.19 -5.41
CA CYS A 80 4.40 -2.29 -6.55
C CYS A 80 3.63 -0.98 -6.29
N MET A 81 2.37 -1.09 -5.88
CA MET A 81 1.52 0.08 -5.62
C MET A 81 2.11 0.99 -4.54
N ARG A 82 2.65 0.40 -3.47
CA ARG A 82 3.35 1.15 -2.43
C ARG A 82 4.56 1.89 -3.00
N ASN A 83 5.44 1.18 -3.73
CA ASN A 83 6.65 1.77 -4.29
C ASN A 83 6.34 2.90 -5.29
N LEU A 84 5.30 2.73 -6.11
CA LEU A 84 4.85 3.77 -7.05
C LEU A 84 4.29 4.99 -6.30
N SER A 85 3.52 4.76 -5.24
CA SER A 85 2.97 5.82 -4.40
C SER A 85 4.08 6.63 -3.70
N GLU A 86 5.08 5.95 -3.12
CA GLU A 86 6.22 6.59 -2.47
C GLU A 86 7.02 7.47 -3.45
N ARG A 87 7.15 7.01 -4.71
CA ARG A 87 7.84 7.75 -5.78
C ARG A 87 6.95 8.78 -6.48
N LYS A 88 5.68 8.89 -6.09
CA LYS A 88 4.68 9.77 -6.74
C LYS A 88 4.49 9.47 -8.23
N HIS A 89 4.63 8.21 -8.62
CA HIS A 89 4.38 7.75 -9.98
C HIS A 89 2.94 7.26 -10.13
N GLY A 90 2.31 7.61 -11.26
CA GLY A 90 0.99 7.08 -11.63
C GLY A 90 1.12 5.72 -12.30
N ALA A 91 0.15 4.84 -12.05
CA ALA A 91 0.00 3.58 -12.78
C ALA A 91 -1.48 3.19 -12.88
N LEU A 92 -1.81 2.44 -13.90
CA LEU A 92 -3.10 1.76 -14.03
C LEU A 92 -2.83 0.26 -14.09
N ILE A 93 -3.33 -0.47 -13.12
CA ILE A 93 -3.24 -1.93 -13.05
C ILE A 93 -4.67 -2.48 -13.10
N VAL A 94 -4.95 -3.29 -14.11
CA VAL A 94 -6.26 -3.92 -14.29
C VAL A 94 -6.11 -5.42 -14.10
N VAL A 95 -6.92 -5.99 -13.23
CA VAL A 95 -6.94 -7.42 -12.92
C VAL A 95 -8.26 -8.00 -13.45
N GLU A 96 -8.17 -8.97 -14.35
CA GLU A 96 -9.33 -9.71 -14.82
C GLU A 96 -9.99 -10.46 -13.67
N ARG A 97 -11.31 -10.39 -13.61
CA ARG A 97 -12.10 -11.08 -12.59
C ARG A 97 -13.06 -12.06 -13.26
N LYS A 98 -14.36 -11.75 -13.23
CA LYS A 98 -15.42 -12.58 -13.84
C LYS A 98 -15.64 -12.24 -15.31
N ASP A 99 -15.46 -10.97 -15.66
CA ASP A 99 -15.67 -10.45 -17.01
C ASP A 99 -14.33 -10.37 -17.72
N SER A 100 -14.27 -10.88 -18.97
CA SER A 100 -13.06 -10.83 -19.78
C SER A 100 -12.64 -9.40 -20.09
N LEU A 101 -11.35 -9.13 -20.02
CA LEU A 101 -10.75 -7.87 -20.43
C LEU A 101 -10.49 -7.78 -21.94
N ASP A 102 -10.60 -8.87 -22.68
CA ASP A 102 -10.33 -8.91 -24.13
C ASP A 102 -10.99 -7.79 -24.94
N PRO A 103 -12.27 -7.42 -24.69
CA PRO A 103 -12.91 -6.32 -25.40
C PRO A 103 -12.29 -4.95 -25.14
N LEU A 104 -11.58 -4.80 -24.03
CA LEU A 104 -10.96 -3.53 -23.60
C LEU A 104 -9.51 -3.42 -24.06
N ILE A 105 -8.91 -4.55 -24.51
CA ILE A 105 -7.51 -4.64 -24.92
C ILE A 105 -7.43 -4.63 -26.45
N SER A 106 -7.53 -3.46 -27.05
CA SER A 106 -7.55 -3.32 -28.51
C SER A 106 -6.17 -3.41 -29.18
N SER A 107 -5.09 -3.14 -28.45
CA SER A 107 -3.72 -3.31 -28.92
C SER A 107 -2.77 -3.50 -27.75
N ASN A 108 -2.35 -4.72 -27.54
CA ASN A 108 -1.39 -5.08 -26.50
C ASN A 108 -0.19 -5.82 -27.08
N ILE A 109 0.96 -5.60 -26.48
CA ILE A 109 2.14 -6.42 -26.70
C ILE A 109 2.28 -7.31 -25.46
N PRO A 110 2.01 -8.63 -25.59
CA PRO A 110 2.16 -9.53 -24.45
C PRO A 110 3.64 -9.62 -24.07
N ILE A 111 3.96 -9.29 -22.82
CA ILE A 111 5.34 -9.36 -22.32
C ILE A 111 5.72 -10.81 -21.98
N GLY A 112 4.74 -11.66 -21.64
CA GLY A 112 4.97 -13.08 -21.34
C GLY A 112 5.86 -13.35 -20.12
N GLY A 113 6.10 -12.36 -19.29
CA GLY A 113 6.97 -12.46 -18.12
C GLY A 113 6.24 -12.83 -16.84
N THR A 114 6.96 -13.42 -15.88
CA THR A 114 6.44 -13.60 -14.52
C THR A 114 6.30 -12.25 -13.85
N LEU A 115 5.13 -11.97 -13.30
CA LEU A 115 4.89 -10.72 -12.58
C LEU A 115 5.74 -10.65 -11.32
N THR A 116 6.61 -9.65 -11.27
CA THR A 116 7.40 -9.30 -10.09
C THR A 116 7.31 -7.80 -9.84
N HIS A 117 7.55 -7.37 -8.61
CA HIS A 117 7.58 -5.94 -8.30
C HIS A 117 8.66 -5.18 -9.08
N ALA A 118 9.76 -5.84 -9.45
CA ALA A 118 10.82 -5.27 -10.28
C ALA A 118 10.34 -4.99 -11.72
N LEU A 119 9.54 -5.89 -12.30
CA LEU A 119 8.93 -5.69 -13.62
C LEU A 119 7.93 -4.52 -13.61
N LEU A 120 7.25 -4.32 -12.48
CA LEU A 120 6.25 -3.29 -12.28
C LEU A 120 6.83 -1.94 -11.84
N SER A 121 8.13 -1.82 -11.67
CA SER A 121 8.81 -0.62 -11.17
C SER A 121 9.60 0.11 -12.25
N PRO A 122 8.98 0.63 -13.32
CA PRO A 122 9.68 1.41 -14.33
C PRO A 122 9.97 2.82 -13.82
N SER A 123 11.07 3.34 -14.25
CA SER A 123 11.67 4.55 -13.74
C SER A 123 11.02 5.86 -14.16
N SER A 124 9.92 5.93 -14.93
CA SER A 124 9.38 7.25 -15.33
C SER A 124 8.09 7.29 -16.15
N ILE A 125 7.32 6.21 -16.32
CA ILE A 125 6.20 6.21 -17.30
C ILE A 125 4.94 5.64 -16.68
N LEU A 126 3.77 6.17 -17.08
CA LEU A 126 2.48 5.55 -16.83
C LEU A 126 2.49 4.11 -17.35
N VAL A 127 2.45 3.14 -16.43
CA VAL A 127 2.39 1.72 -16.77
C VAL A 127 0.95 1.28 -16.74
N ILE A 128 0.47 0.79 -17.87
CA ILE A 128 -0.83 0.14 -17.99
C ILE A 128 -0.55 -1.36 -18.07
N LEU A 129 -0.95 -2.09 -17.05
CA LEU A 129 -0.76 -3.54 -16.95
C LEU A 129 -2.12 -4.23 -16.93
N PHE A 130 -2.30 -5.15 -17.85
CA PHE A 130 -3.42 -6.06 -17.87
C PHE A 130 -2.97 -7.43 -17.38
N MET A 131 -3.68 -7.98 -16.42
CA MET A 131 -3.41 -9.30 -15.87
C MET A 131 -4.64 -10.18 -15.98
N THR A 132 -4.46 -11.34 -16.57
CA THR A 132 -5.45 -12.41 -16.48
C THR A 132 -5.24 -13.19 -15.19
N ALA A 133 -6.32 -13.44 -14.45
CA ALA A 133 -6.29 -14.34 -13.33
C ALA A 133 -6.16 -15.78 -13.87
N LEU A 134 -4.95 -16.33 -13.83
CA LEU A 134 -4.74 -17.75 -14.04
C LEU A 134 -5.11 -18.46 -12.73
N TYR A 135 -6.18 -19.23 -12.77
CA TYR A 135 -6.55 -20.19 -11.73
C TYR A 135 -5.58 -21.36 -11.72
#